data_cfaf8da8bb53abe037aa9a295f43b0b2
#
_entry.id   cfaf8da8bb53abe037aa9a295f43b0b2
#
_cell.length_a   1.000
_cell.length_b   1.000
_cell.length_c   1.000
_cell.angle_alpha   90.00
_cell.angle_beta   90.00
_cell.angle_gamma   90.00
#
_symmetry.space_group_name_H-M   'P 1'
#
loop_
_entity.id
_entity.type
_entity.pdbx_description
1 polymer ?
#
loop_
_entity_poly.entity_id
_entity_poly.type
_entity_poly.pdbx_seq_one_letter_code
_entity_poly.pdbx_strand_id
1 'polypeptide(L)'
;MLERVVTIRNNAGIHCRPSSVILSTIKAEFPDHCFQLLTADGTITDLDSILALISLALTKGTSATLQVEGIDEDRAIKRIGDLFEFEFDFPPEK
;
A
#
# COMPACT_ATOMS: atom_id res chain seq x y z
N MET A 1 -6.61 -8.06 14.02
CA MET A 1 -5.66 -7.42 13.08
C MET A 1 -4.96 -8.45 12.23
N LEU A 2 -4.92 -8.22 10.92
CA LEU A 2 -4.23 -9.11 10.00
C LEU A 2 -2.99 -8.42 9.46
N GLU A 3 -2.01 -9.22 9.05
CA GLU A 3 -0.78 -8.70 8.47
C GLU A 3 -0.45 -9.48 7.21
N ARG A 4 0.17 -8.78 6.27
CA ARG A 4 0.62 -9.39 5.03
C ARG A 4 1.90 -8.69 4.58
N VAL A 5 2.93 -9.47 4.30
CA VAL A 5 4.14 -8.91 3.71
C VAL A 5 3.88 -8.66 2.23
N VAL A 6 4.13 -7.44 1.79
CA VAL A 6 3.98 -7.07 0.39
C VAL A 6 5.34 -6.67 -0.17
N THR A 7 5.57 -6.98 -1.43
CA THR A 7 6.81 -6.64 -2.11
C THR A 7 6.49 -5.67 -3.23
N ILE A 8 7.21 -4.57 -3.29
CA ILE A 8 6.98 -3.54 -4.29
C ILE A 8 7.50 -4.04 -5.63
N ARG A 9 6.66 -3.99 -6.65
CA ARG A 9 6.99 -4.49 -7.98
C ARG A 9 7.09 -3.41 -9.05
N ASN A 10 6.71 -2.19 -8.70
CA ASN A 10 6.80 -1.08 -9.62
C ASN A 10 8.26 -0.65 -9.81
N ASN A 11 8.69 -0.45 -11.05
CA ASN A 11 10.05 -0.02 -11.31
C ASN A 11 10.36 1.32 -10.64
N ALA A 12 9.40 2.23 -10.64
CA ALA A 12 9.56 3.53 -10.03
C ALA A 12 9.23 3.52 -8.52
N GLY A 13 8.85 2.35 -7.97
CA GLY A 13 8.48 2.25 -6.58
C GLY A 13 7.08 2.80 -6.32
N ILE A 14 6.80 3.10 -5.06
CA ILE A 14 5.52 3.68 -4.67
C ILE A 14 5.64 5.19 -4.74
N HIS A 15 5.04 5.78 -5.77
CA HIS A 15 5.06 7.21 -5.99
C HIS A 15 3.62 7.72 -6.10
N CYS A 16 3.41 8.88 -6.70
CA CYS A 16 2.10 9.54 -6.66
C CYS A 16 0.97 8.68 -7.19
N ARG A 17 1.19 8.02 -8.32
CA ARG A 17 0.11 7.27 -8.96
C ARG A 17 -0.33 6.05 -8.16
N PRO A 18 0.58 5.12 -7.79
CA PRO A 18 0.16 3.99 -6.96
C PRO A 18 -0.37 4.43 -5.60
N SER A 19 0.24 5.44 -4.99
CA SER A 19 -0.22 5.94 -3.71
C SER A 19 -1.65 6.46 -3.79
N SER A 20 -1.94 7.20 -4.84
CA SER A 20 -3.28 7.74 -5.05
C SER A 20 -4.32 6.63 -5.22
N VAL A 21 -4.00 5.61 -5.99
CA VAL A 21 -4.91 4.49 -6.20
C VAL A 21 -5.15 3.74 -4.89
N ILE A 22 -4.09 3.46 -4.15
CA ILE A 22 -4.20 2.73 -2.89
C ILE A 22 -5.07 3.51 -1.90
N LEU A 23 -4.79 4.78 -1.70
CA LEU A 23 -5.53 5.57 -0.73
C LEU A 23 -6.97 5.81 -1.16
N SER A 24 -7.22 6.01 -2.45
CA SER A 24 -8.58 6.17 -2.96
C SER A 24 -9.40 4.90 -2.73
N THR A 25 -8.79 3.74 -2.94
CA THR A 25 -9.45 2.47 -2.73
C THR A 25 -9.80 2.27 -1.26
N ILE A 26 -8.87 2.62 -0.36
CA ILE A 26 -9.13 2.53 1.08
C ILE A 26 -10.32 3.39 1.45
N LYS A 27 -10.36 4.63 0.97
CA LYS A 27 -11.45 5.53 1.32
C LYS A 27 -12.78 5.09 0.74
N ALA A 28 -12.76 4.52 -0.47
CA ALA A 28 -13.98 4.13 -1.14
C ALA A 28 -14.54 2.81 -0.64
N GLU A 29 -13.65 1.84 -0.36
CA GLU A 29 -14.09 0.48 -0.04
C GLU A 29 -13.96 0.13 1.43
N PHE A 30 -13.03 0.77 2.14
CA PHE A 30 -12.76 0.41 3.53
C PHE A 30 -12.64 1.64 4.43
N PRO A 31 -13.66 2.53 4.41
CA PRO A 31 -13.54 3.78 5.15
C PRO A 31 -13.48 3.59 6.67
N ASP A 32 -13.96 2.45 7.17
CA ASP A 32 -13.98 2.19 8.61
C ASP A 32 -12.83 1.29 9.06
N HIS A 33 -11.86 1.06 8.19
CA HIS A 33 -10.72 0.21 8.54
C HIS A 33 -9.49 1.06 8.79
N CYS A 34 -8.61 0.55 9.65
CA CYS A 34 -7.31 1.19 9.90
C CYS A 34 -6.24 0.41 9.19
N PHE A 35 -5.43 1.10 8.40
CA PHE A 35 -4.33 0.49 7.67
C PHE A 35 -3.02 1.12 8.09
N GLN A 36 -2.01 0.30 8.30
CA GLN A 36 -0.67 0.76 8.63
C GLN A 36 0.34 -0.03 7.82
N LEU A 37 1.48 0.57 7.58
CA LEU A 37 2.57 -0.09 6.87
C LEU A 37 3.81 -0.06 7.75
N LEU A 38 4.36 -1.26 8.01
CA LEU A 38 5.58 -1.40 8.79
C LEU A 38 6.71 -1.68 7.82
N THR A 39 7.70 -0.80 7.80
CA THR A 39 8.84 -0.96 6.92
C THR A 39 9.96 -1.75 7.61
N ALA A 40 10.95 -2.15 6.82
CA ALA A 40 12.03 -3.00 7.33
C ALA A 40 12.85 -2.34 8.44
N ASP A 41 12.89 -1.00 8.45
CA ASP A 41 13.64 -0.28 9.48
C ASP A 41 12.84 -0.06 10.76
N GLY A 42 11.63 -0.63 10.83
CA GLY A 42 10.81 -0.53 12.03
C GLY A 42 9.86 0.66 12.06
N THR A 43 9.80 1.43 10.99
CA THR A 43 8.89 2.58 10.93
C THR A 43 7.46 2.12 10.65
N ILE A 44 6.51 2.62 11.43
CA ILE A 44 5.10 2.34 11.23
C ILE A 44 4.43 3.61 10.74
N THR A 45 3.71 3.51 9.62
CA THR A 45 3.07 4.67 9.01
C THR A 45 1.60 4.38 8.77
N ASP A 46 0.74 5.31 9.17
CA ASP A 46 -0.68 5.19 8.86
C ASP A 46 -0.91 5.49 7.38
N LEU A 47 -1.77 4.71 6.75
CA LEU A 47 -2.06 4.90 5.34
C LEU A 47 -3.23 5.87 5.18
N ASP A 48 -2.99 7.13 5.52
CA ASP A 48 -4.02 8.16 5.46
C ASP A 48 -3.57 9.38 4.68
N SER A 49 -2.38 9.35 4.10
CA SER A 49 -1.83 10.50 3.37
C SER A 49 -0.93 10.04 2.25
N ILE A 50 -1.10 10.64 1.08
CA ILE A 50 -0.23 10.36 -0.06
C ILE A 50 1.21 10.74 0.27
N LEU A 51 1.41 11.88 0.93
CA LEU A 51 2.75 12.33 1.28
C LEU A 51 3.43 11.36 2.25
N ALA A 52 2.67 10.84 3.22
CA ALA A 52 3.23 9.89 4.17
C ALA A 52 3.70 8.63 3.45
N LEU A 53 2.89 8.14 2.50
CA LEU A 53 3.24 6.93 1.78
C LEU A 53 4.45 7.15 0.86
N ILE A 54 4.48 8.29 0.17
CA ILE A 54 5.60 8.61 -0.73
C ILE A 54 6.89 8.78 0.06
N SER A 55 6.80 9.38 1.25
CA SER A 55 8.00 9.65 2.05
C SER A 55 8.69 8.37 2.55
N LEU A 56 8.00 7.23 2.49
CA LEU A 56 8.63 5.97 2.85
C LEU A 56 9.65 5.51 1.81
N ALA A 57 9.63 6.10 0.63
CA ALA A 57 10.60 5.81 -0.43
C ALA A 57 10.68 4.32 -0.77
N LEU A 58 9.53 3.68 -0.87
CA LEU A 58 9.48 2.26 -1.19
C LEU A 58 9.84 2.05 -2.65
N THR A 59 10.89 1.29 -2.89
CA THR A 59 11.38 1.04 -4.24
C THR A 59 11.15 -0.41 -4.64
N LYS A 60 11.36 -0.69 -5.91
CA LYS A 60 11.17 -2.04 -6.43
C LYS A 60 12.04 -3.03 -5.65
N GLY A 61 11.43 -4.14 -5.26
CA GLY A 61 12.11 -5.17 -4.49
C GLY A 61 12.06 -4.97 -2.98
N THR A 62 11.61 -3.80 -2.53
CA THR A 62 11.46 -3.54 -1.10
C THR A 62 10.22 -4.24 -0.59
N SER A 63 10.33 -4.84 0.59
CA SER A 63 9.19 -5.48 1.24
C SER A 63 8.79 -4.68 2.47
N ALA A 64 7.50 -4.69 2.76
CA ALA A 64 6.96 -4.06 3.96
C ALA A 64 5.79 -4.90 4.45
N THR A 65 5.40 -4.72 5.69
CA THR A 65 4.27 -5.46 6.26
C THR A 65 3.06 -4.55 6.29
N LEU A 66 2.02 -4.95 5.58
CA LEU A 66 0.74 -4.26 5.61
C LEU A 66 -0.08 -4.80 6.76
N GLN A 67 -0.59 -3.91 7.61
CA GLN A 67 -1.41 -4.27 8.75
C GLN A 67 -2.78 -3.64 8.58
N VAL A 68 -3.84 -4.39 8.88
CA VAL A 68 -5.19 -3.88 8.76
C VAL A 68 -6.03 -4.33 9.94
N GLU A 69 -6.91 -3.46 10.40
CA GLU A 69 -7.86 -3.76 11.45
C GLU A 69 -9.22 -3.25 11.06
N GLY A 70 -10.25 -4.09 11.18
CA GLY A 70 -11.61 -3.71 10.84
C GLY A 70 -12.48 -4.94 10.68
N ILE A 71 -13.73 -4.72 10.32
CA ILE A 71 -14.70 -5.81 10.23
C ILE A 71 -14.36 -6.79 9.11
N ASP A 72 -13.96 -6.27 7.95
CA ASP A 72 -13.64 -7.09 6.77
C ASP A 72 -12.13 -7.18 6.55
N GLU A 73 -11.39 -7.49 7.59
CA GLU A 73 -9.93 -7.55 7.50
C GLU A 73 -9.43 -8.45 6.39
N ASP A 74 -10.07 -9.60 6.22
CA ASP A 74 -9.62 -10.56 5.20
C ASP A 74 -9.70 -9.95 3.81
N ARG A 75 -10.82 -9.35 3.48
CA ARG A 75 -11.01 -8.74 2.16
C ARG A 75 -10.13 -7.52 2.00
N ALA A 76 -10.00 -6.74 3.07
CA ALA A 76 -9.22 -5.52 3.03
C ALA A 76 -7.74 -5.81 2.79
N ILE A 77 -7.17 -6.78 3.51
CA ILE A 77 -5.75 -7.06 3.38
C ILE A 77 -5.42 -7.63 2.01
N LYS A 78 -6.33 -8.43 1.45
CA LYS A 78 -6.14 -8.96 0.12
C LYS A 78 -6.20 -7.84 -0.92
N ARG A 79 -7.22 -7.01 -0.84
CA ARG A 79 -7.44 -5.95 -1.83
C ARG A 79 -6.31 -4.94 -1.83
N ILE A 80 -5.97 -4.44 -0.66
CA ILE A 80 -4.94 -3.39 -0.57
C ILE A 80 -3.55 -3.99 -0.75
N GLY A 81 -3.32 -5.20 -0.24
CA GLY A 81 -2.05 -5.87 -0.47
C GLY A 81 -1.80 -6.12 -1.95
N ASP A 82 -2.83 -6.54 -2.69
CA ASP A 82 -2.70 -6.74 -4.13
C ASP A 82 -2.36 -5.43 -4.84
N LEU A 83 -2.90 -4.31 -4.37
CA LEU A 83 -2.58 -3.02 -4.97
C LEU A 83 -1.12 -2.63 -4.73
N PHE A 84 -0.57 -2.93 -3.56
CA PHE A 84 0.83 -2.67 -3.30
C PHE A 84 1.73 -3.48 -4.23
N GLU A 85 1.32 -4.68 -4.57
CA GLU A 85 2.11 -5.56 -5.43
C GLU A 85 1.76 -5.43 -6.90
N PHE A 86 0.80 -4.59 -7.24
CA PHE A 86 0.40 -4.39 -8.61
C PHE A 86 1.45 -3.53 -9.33
N GLU A 87 1.73 -3.87 -10.57
CA GLU A 87 2.69 -3.11 -11.37
C GLU A 87 1.96 -1.97 -12.05
N PHE A 88 2.27 -0.76 -11.61
CA PHE A 88 1.67 0.45 -12.19
C PHE A 88 2.56 1.06 -13.28
N ASP A 89 3.69 0.40 -13.59
CA ASP A 89 4.63 0.90 -14.57
C ASP A 89 4.26 0.43 -15.96
N PHE A 90 3.04 0.69 -16.37
CA PHE A 90 2.65 0.27 -17.66
C PHE A 90 3.46 0.99 -18.68
N PRO A 91 3.84 0.35 -19.75
CA PRO A 91 4.48 1.06 -20.83
C PRO A 91 3.52 2.11 -21.27
N PRO A 92 4.00 3.27 -21.49
CA PRO A 92 3.17 4.30 -22.00
C PRO A 92 2.69 3.79 -23.32
N GLU A 93 1.67 3.86 -23.56
CA GLU A 93 1.28 3.33 -24.60
C GLU A 93 1.62 4.00 -25.53
N LYS A 94 2.27 4.04 -25.49
CA LYS A 94 2.83 4.42 -26.28
C LYS A 94 2.36 4.60 -26.99
#